data_335c89726c4b07f2888c1e4605424ded
#
_entry.id   335c89726c4b07f2888c1e4605424ded
#
_cell.length_a   1.000
_cell.length_b   1.000
_cell.length_c   1.000
_cell.angle_alpha   90.00
_cell.angle_beta   90.00
_cell.angle_gamma   90.00
#
_symmetry.space_group_name_H-M   'P 1'
#
loop_
_entity.id
_entity.type
_entity.pdbx_description
1 polymer ?
#
loop_
_entity_poly.entity_id
_entity_poly.type
_entity_poly.pdbx_seq_one_letter_code
_entity_poly.pdbx_strand_id
1 'polypeptide(L)'
;DDPGIKWYREHFAKYLPGADIGDANYLFGTQQGQILEQVLKQCAGDLSRENIVKQSRNIRGLTLPTLIPGVTISTSPESSAAYTQLQLQRWTGSSWEQFGDVLRAEEK
;
A
#
# COMPACT_ATOMS: atom_id res chain seq x y z
N ASP A 1 5.54 -17.02 -7.58
CA ASP A 1 4.70 -16.08 -8.36
C ASP A 1 3.64 -15.47 -7.45
N ASP A 2 3.90 -14.25 -6.97
CA ASP A 2 2.98 -13.49 -6.12
C ASP A 2 1.78 -13.00 -6.95
N PRO A 3 0.52 -13.35 -6.57
CA PRO A 3 -0.67 -12.92 -7.32
C PRO A 3 -0.83 -11.41 -7.41
N GLY A 4 -0.42 -10.67 -6.40
CA GLY A 4 -0.47 -9.21 -6.40
C GLY A 4 0.50 -8.58 -7.40
N ILE A 5 1.69 -9.14 -7.54
CA ILE A 5 2.66 -8.70 -8.54
C ILE A 5 2.19 -9.07 -9.96
N LYS A 6 1.54 -10.22 -10.13
CA LYS A 6 0.92 -10.56 -11.41
C LYS A 6 -0.14 -9.54 -11.81
N TRP A 7 -1.07 -9.24 -10.89
CA TRP A 7 -2.08 -8.21 -11.11
C TRP A 7 -1.46 -6.84 -11.45
N TYR A 8 -0.41 -6.44 -10.73
CA TYR A 8 0.32 -5.19 -10.98
C TYR A 8 0.89 -5.12 -12.40
N ARG A 9 1.55 -6.17 -12.86
CA ARG A 9 2.10 -6.26 -14.20
C ARG A 9 1.02 -6.19 -15.28
N GLU A 10 -0.08 -6.92 -15.12
CA GLU A 10 -1.22 -6.92 -16.05
C GLU A 10 -1.87 -5.53 -16.11
N HIS A 11 -2.01 -4.86 -14.96
CA HIS A 11 -2.56 -3.52 -14.87
C HIS A 11 -1.72 -2.51 -15.68
N PHE A 12 -0.40 -2.51 -15.47
CA PHE A 12 0.49 -1.60 -16.20
C PHE A 12 0.59 -1.93 -17.70
N ALA A 13 0.60 -3.20 -18.07
CA ALA A 13 0.56 -3.60 -19.47
C ALA A 13 -0.67 -3.05 -20.21
N LYS A 14 -1.80 -2.96 -19.49
CA LYS A 14 -3.06 -2.46 -20.05
C LYS A 14 -3.13 -0.93 -20.10
N TYR A 15 -2.76 -0.25 -19.02
CA TYR A 15 -3.04 1.18 -18.86
C TYR A 15 -1.83 2.09 -19.09
N LEU A 16 -0.62 1.57 -18.95
CA LEU A 16 0.61 2.32 -19.16
C LEU A 16 1.70 1.43 -19.79
N PRO A 17 1.46 0.95 -21.03
CA PRO A 17 2.45 0.13 -21.73
C PRO A 17 3.75 0.91 -21.94
N GLY A 18 4.88 0.29 -21.65
CA GLY A 18 6.20 0.91 -21.75
C GLY A 18 6.69 1.55 -20.45
N ALA A 19 5.92 1.55 -19.37
CA ALA A 19 6.43 1.95 -18.06
C ALA A 19 7.49 0.96 -17.57
N ASP A 20 8.53 1.49 -16.94
CA ASP A 20 9.51 0.67 -16.20
C ASP A 20 8.90 0.22 -14.87
N ILE A 21 8.18 -0.89 -14.90
CA ILE A 21 7.52 -1.45 -13.70
C ILE A 21 8.50 -1.94 -12.63
N GLY A 22 9.80 -1.99 -12.94
CA GLY A 22 10.86 -2.23 -11.94
C GLY A 22 11.15 -1.01 -11.07
N ASP A 23 10.73 0.18 -11.49
CA ASP A 23 10.84 1.38 -10.67
C ASP A 23 9.82 1.34 -9.51
N ALA A 24 10.33 1.33 -8.28
CA ALA A 24 9.52 1.29 -7.05
C ALA A 24 8.52 2.44 -6.95
N ASN A 25 8.76 3.58 -7.60
CA ASN A 25 7.83 4.71 -7.57
C ASN A 25 6.49 4.38 -8.23
N TYR A 26 6.48 3.55 -9.30
CA TYR A 26 5.22 3.09 -9.90
C TYR A 26 4.43 2.18 -8.95
N LEU A 27 5.11 1.29 -8.23
CA LEU A 27 4.46 0.43 -7.23
C LEU A 27 3.89 1.27 -6.09
N PHE A 28 4.67 2.22 -5.58
CA PHE A 28 4.23 3.12 -4.52
C PHE A 28 3.02 3.98 -4.95
N GLY A 29 3.05 4.56 -6.15
CA GLY A 29 1.92 5.31 -6.72
C GLY A 29 0.67 4.45 -6.87
N THR A 30 0.81 3.18 -7.26
CA THR A 30 -0.30 2.22 -7.34
C THR A 30 -0.93 2.00 -5.97
N GLN A 31 -0.14 1.83 -4.92
CA GLN A 31 -0.62 1.68 -3.55
C GLN A 31 -1.36 2.95 -3.08
N GLN A 32 -0.86 4.13 -3.40
CA GLN A 32 -1.56 5.39 -3.09
C GLN A 32 -2.93 5.46 -3.76
N GLY A 33 -3.03 5.06 -5.02
CA GLY A 33 -4.31 4.97 -5.74
C GLY A 33 -5.28 3.99 -5.11
N GLN A 34 -4.81 2.84 -4.68
CA GLN A 34 -5.63 1.82 -3.99
C GLN A 34 -6.12 2.30 -2.62
N ILE A 35 -5.28 3.03 -1.87
CA ILE A 35 -5.68 3.64 -0.60
C ILE A 35 -6.74 4.70 -0.84
N LEU A 36 -6.57 5.56 -1.83
CA LEU A 36 -7.57 6.57 -2.20
C LEU A 36 -8.90 5.93 -2.60
N GLU A 37 -8.87 4.87 -3.38
CA GLU A 37 -10.08 4.11 -3.75
C GLU A 37 -10.82 3.62 -2.50
N GLN A 38 -10.09 3.08 -1.52
CA GLN A 38 -10.68 2.64 -0.25
C GLN A 38 -11.33 3.80 0.51
N VAL A 39 -10.65 4.94 0.59
CA VAL A 39 -11.19 6.15 1.26
C VAL A 39 -12.48 6.60 0.58
N LEU A 40 -12.50 6.66 -0.75
CA LEU A 40 -13.69 7.08 -1.51
C LEU A 40 -14.87 6.09 -1.31
N LYS A 41 -14.60 4.80 -1.25
CA LYS A 41 -15.62 3.79 -0.91
C LYS A 41 -16.20 4.01 0.49
N GLN A 42 -15.36 4.32 1.46
CA GLN A 42 -15.80 4.62 2.83
C GLN A 42 -16.64 5.91 2.94
N CYS A 43 -16.47 6.84 1.99
CA CYS A 43 -17.26 8.08 1.95
C CYS A 43 -18.75 7.84 1.64
N ALA A 44 -19.12 6.70 1.08
CA ALA A 44 -20.52 6.32 0.81
C ALA A 44 -21.35 7.40 0.09
N GLY A 45 -20.71 8.10 -0.87
CA GLY A 45 -21.35 9.15 -1.68
C GLY A 45 -21.19 10.58 -1.16
N ASP A 46 -20.82 10.78 0.11
CA ASP A 46 -20.44 12.10 0.62
C ASP A 46 -18.96 12.38 0.34
N LEU A 47 -18.69 13.02 -0.78
CA LEU A 47 -17.34 13.39 -1.22
C LEU A 47 -16.93 14.81 -0.76
N SER A 48 -17.54 15.33 0.30
CA SER A 48 -17.10 16.58 0.91
C SER A 48 -15.65 16.45 1.41
N ARG A 49 -14.91 17.55 1.36
CA ARG A 49 -13.51 17.59 1.83
C ARG A 49 -13.40 17.11 3.28
N GLU A 50 -14.32 17.53 4.12
CA GLU A 50 -14.38 17.15 5.53
C GLU A 50 -14.53 15.63 5.69
N ASN A 51 -15.45 15.01 4.96
CA ASN A 51 -15.68 13.56 5.04
C ASN A 51 -14.50 12.76 4.46
N ILE A 52 -13.89 13.22 3.36
CA ILE A 52 -12.68 12.58 2.80
C ILE A 52 -11.56 12.56 3.84
N VAL A 53 -11.29 13.68 4.51
CA VAL A 53 -10.28 13.75 5.58
C VAL A 53 -10.63 12.83 6.74
N LYS A 54 -11.91 12.81 7.17
CA LYS A 54 -12.39 11.91 8.23
C LYS A 54 -12.16 10.44 7.85
N GLN A 55 -12.53 10.05 6.64
CA GLN A 55 -12.39 8.66 6.19
C GLN A 55 -10.94 8.27 5.94
N SER A 56 -10.09 9.18 5.48
CA SER A 56 -8.65 8.92 5.34
C SER A 56 -7.95 8.62 6.68
N ARG A 57 -8.52 9.09 7.78
CA ARG A 57 -8.08 8.81 9.15
C ARG A 57 -8.84 7.68 9.83
N ASN A 58 -9.56 6.89 9.06
CA ASN A 58 -10.36 5.77 9.55
C ASN A 58 -10.15 4.49 8.72
N ILE A 59 -8.94 4.25 8.25
CA ILE A 59 -8.59 3.00 7.58
C ILE A 59 -8.23 1.96 8.65
N ARG A 60 -8.77 0.74 8.52
CA ARG A 60 -8.61 -0.32 9.51
C ARG A 60 -8.12 -1.60 8.84
N GLY A 61 -6.86 -1.93 9.03
CA GLY A 61 -6.27 -3.19 8.59
C GLY A 61 -6.43 -3.48 7.10
N LEU A 62 -6.33 -2.45 6.25
CA LEU A 62 -6.45 -2.60 4.81
C LEU A 62 -5.31 -3.44 4.26
N THR A 63 -5.64 -4.51 3.55
CA THR A 63 -4.71 -5.30 2.77
C THR A 63 -4.74 -4.86 1.31
N LEU A 64 -3.58 -4.75 0.69
CA LEU A 64 -3.46 -4.45 -0.73
C LEU A 64 -2.72 -5.60 -1.43
N PRO A 65 -3.09 -5.92 -2.69
CA PRO A 65 -2.43 -6.99 -3.44
C PRO A 65 -0.92 -6.78 -3.60
N THR A 66 -0.49 -5.52 -3.58
CA THR A 66 0.91 -5.10 -3.79
C THR A 66 1.70 -4.93 -2.50
N LEU A 67 1.10 -5.17 -1.33
CA LEU A 67 1.79 -5.19 -0.05
C LEU A 67 2.36 -6.58 0.24
N ILE A 68 3.44 -6.59 1.02
CA ILE A 68 4.01 -7.82 1.56
C ILE A 68 2.97 -8.51 2.44
N PRO A 69 2.80 -9.85 2.34
CA PRO A 69 1.89 -10.59 3.21
C PRO A 69 2.12 -10.30 4.69
N GLY A 70 1.05 -10.04 5.43
CA GLY A 70 1.11 -9.69 6.86
C GLY A 70 1.29 -8.20 7.16
N VAL A 71 1.56 -7.39 6.14
CA VAL A 71 1.59 -5.93 6.25
C VAL A 71 0.21 -5.37 5.90
N THR A 72 -0.30 -4.48 6.74
CA THR A 72 -1.60 -3.83 6.56
C THR A 72 -1.46 -2.31 6.70
N ILE A 73 -2.42 -1.59 6.16
CA ILE A 73 -2.52 -0.14 6.30
C ILE A 73 -3.64 0.19 7.28
N SER A 74 -3.31 1.01 8.28
CA SER A 74 -4.27 1.53 9.24
C SER A 74 -3.94 2.99 9.54
N THR A 75 -4.97 3.78 9.75
CA THR A 75 -4.86 5.18 10.18
C THR A 75 -5.80 5.45 11.34
N SER A 76 -5.57 6.52 12.08
CA SER A 76 -6.46 6.96 13.16
C SER A 76 -6.62 8.48 13.17
N PRO A 77 -7.56 9.04 13.93
CA PRO A 77 -7.66 10.49 14.10
C PRO A 77 -6.38 11.13 14.63
N GLU A 78 -5.60 10.40 15.43
CA GLU A 78 -4.35 10.85 16.06
C GLU A 78 -3.13 10.64 15.14
N SER A 79 -3.21 9.65 14.23
CA SER A 79 -2.09 9.29 13.34
C SER A 79 -2.55 9.04 11.92
N SER A 80 -2.03 9.84 11.00
CA SER A 80 -2.21 9.64 9.56
C SER A 80 -1.10 8.78 8.92
N ALA A 81 -0.16 8.25 9.72
CA ALA A 81 0.90 7.38 9.23
C ALA A 81 0.31 6.05 8.76
N ALA A 82 0.20 5.86 7.45
CA ALA A 82 -0.41 4.69 6.85
C ALA A 82 0.52 3.47 6.89
N TYR A 83 1.82 3.68 6.74
CA TYR A 83 2.85 2.64 6.71
C TYR A 83 3.58 2.60 8.05
N THR A 84 3.16 1.71 8.93
CA THR A 84 3.73 1.52 10.27
C THR A 84 4.39 0.16 10.46
N GLN A 85 4.48 -0.61 9.39
CA GLN A 85 5.03 -1.96 9.40
C GLN A 85 6.09 -2.10 8.32
N LEU A 86 7.16 -2.80 8.63
CA LEU A 86 8.30 -3.01 7.73
C LEU A 86 8.74 -4.47 7.79
N GLN A 87 9.20 -4.98 6.65
CA GLN A 87 9.92 -6.25 6.54
C GLN A 87 11.36 -5.99 6.17
N LEU A 88 12.31 -6.50 6.94
CA LEU A 88 13.72 -6.37 6.63
C LEU A 88 14.11 -7.23 5.43
N GLN A 89 15.01 -6.69 4.63
CA GLN A 89 15.63 -7.40 3.51
C GLN A 89 17.15 -7.25 3.55
N ARG A 90 17.86 -8.27 3.10
CA ARG A 90 19.31 -8.24 2.90
C ARG A 90 19.65 -8.57 1.46
N TRP A 91 20.71 -7.98 0.97
CA TRP A 91 21.27 -8.29 -0.33
C TRP A 91 22.15 -9.54 -0.24
N THR A 92 21.88 -10.55 -1.08
CA THR A 92 22.63 -11.83 -1.07
C THR A 92 23.82 -11.84 -2.04
N GLY A 93 24.04 -10.75 -2.77
CA GLY A 93 24.97 -10.66 -3.88
C GLY A 93 24.31 -10.75 -5.25
N SER A 94 23.10 -11.29 -5.33
CA SER A 94 22.35 -11.46 -6.58
C SER A 94 20.86 -11.10 -6.46
N SER A 95 20.30 -11.16 -5.26
CA SER A 95 18.87 -10.87 -5.01
C SER A 95 18.65 -10.32 -3.61
N TRP A 96 17.48 -9.72 -3.41
CA TRP A 96 16.99 -9.32 -2.08
C TRP A 96 16.26 -10.49 -1.43
N GLU A 97 16.61 -10.81 -0.20
CA GLU A 97 16.00 -11.85 0.62
C GLU A 97 15.36 -11.22 1.86
N GLN A 98 14.08 -11.49 2.08
CA GLN A 98 13.39 -11.08 3.31
C GLN A 98 13.86 -11.94 4.49
N PHE A 99 14.00 -11.33 5.65
CA PHE A 99 14.38 -12.05 6.86
C PHE A 99 13.75 -11.41 8.11
N GLY A 100 13.68 -12.22 9.20
CA GLY A 100 13.09 -11.79 10.46
C GLY A 100 11.58 -11.61 10.40
N ASP A 101 11.02 -11.13 11.49
CA ASP A 101 9.59 -10.85 11.62
C ASP A 101 9.25 -9.46 11.05
N VAL A 102 7.96 -9.25 10.76
CA VAL A 102 7.46 -7.92 10.41
C VAL A 102 7.61 -7.00 11.63
N LEU A 103 8.37 -5.94 11.47
CA LEU A 103 8.55 -4.91 12.49
C LEU A 103 7.35 -3.96 12.47
N ARG A 104 6.94 -3.51 13.64
CA ARG A 104 5.86 -2.54 13.83
C ARG A 104 6.40 -1.32 14.54
N ALA A 105 6.06 -0.12 14.06
CA ALA A 105 6.31 1.10 14.81
C ALA A 105 5.42 1.10 16.05
N GLU A 106 5.98 1.44 17.20
CA GLU A 106 5.20 1.69 18.40
C GLU A 106 4.31 2.91 18.18
N GLU A 107 3.02 2.75 18.42
CA GLU A 107 2.10 3.91 18.50
C GLU A 107 2.48 4.71 19.75
N LYS A 108 2.90 5.93 19.51
CA LYS A 108 3.16 6.89 20.59
C LYS A 108 1.86 7.53 21.04
#